data_d9762e5a83572f03804166ab3c7c5f06
#
_entry.id   d9762e5a83572f03804166ab3c7c5f06
#
_cell.length_a   1.000
_cell.length_b   1.000
_cell.length_c   1.000
_cell.angle_alpha   90.00
_cell.angle_beta   90.00
_cell.angle_gamma   90.00
#
_symmetry.space_group_name_H-M   'P 1'
#
loop_
_entity.id
_entity.type
_entity.pdbx_description
1 polymer ?
#
loop_
_entity_poly.entity_id
_entity_poly.type
_entity_poly.pdbx_seq_one_letter_code
_entity_poly.pdbx_strand_id
1 'polypeptide(L)'
;MYSVEDKIEMMYMYELGYKYVARNEIGSVNFFKKKPSRRKSVFKDDIHGYDTWIIKGNFPITKRDEYKSSKIGTYEWLQWKNKPVKIIDIIGNIELV
;
A
#
# COMPACT_ATOMS: atom_id res chain seq x y z
N MET A 1 6.50 -13.45 -7.20
CA MET A 1 7.38 -12.80 -8.19
C MET A 1 6.79 -11.46 -8.59
N TYR A 2 7.64 -10.45 -8.70
CA TYR A 2 7.18 -9.09 -9.01
C TYR A 2 7.07 -8.90 -10.52
N SER A 3 5.96 -8.32 -10.99
CA SER A 3 5.84 -7.99 -12.42
C SER A 3 6.69 -6.76 -12.75
N VAL A 4 6.93 -6.54 -14.05
CA VAL A 4 7.67 -5.35 -14.50
C VAL A 4 6.91 -4.09 -14.09
N GLU A 5 5.60 -4.10 -14.24
CA GLU A 5 4.74 -2.97 -13.87
C GLU A 5 4.82 -2.67 -12.37
N ASP A 6 4.81 -3.71 -11.52
CA ASP A 6 4.97 -3.55 -10.07
C ASP A 6 6.31 -2.89 -9.74
N LYS A 7 7.39 -3.37 -10.35
CA LYS A 7 8.75 -2.85 -10.11
C LYS A 7 8.86 -1.39 -10.50
N ILE A 8 8.40 -1.04 -11.70
CA ILE A 8 8.46 0.33 -12.21
C ILE A 8 7.66 1.26 -11.31
N GLU A 9 6.44 0.86 -10.95
CA GLU A 9 5.59 1.70 -10.10
C GLU A 9 6.19 1.87 -8.71
N MET A 10 6.70 0.80 -8.10
CA MET A 10 7.33 0.90 -6.78
C MET A 10 8.55 1.81 -6.79
N MET A 11 9.38 1.72 -7.82
CA MET A 11 10.54 2.60 -7.95
C MET A 11 10.14 4.06 -8.09
N TYR A 12 9.15 4.33 -8.94
CA TYR A 12 8.63 5.67 -9.12
C TYR A 12 8.02 6.21 -7.82
N MET A 13 7.20 5.43 -7.15
CA MET A 13 6.56 5.86 -5.90
C MET A 13 7.59 6.06 -4.78
N TYR A 14 8.64 5.24 -4.74
CA TYR A 14 9.71 5.43 -3.78
C TYR A 14 10.42 6.77 -3.98
N GLU A 15 10.69 7.13 -5.22
CA GLU A 15 11.28 8.44 -5.56
C GLU A 15 10.39 9.61 -5.13
N LEU A 16 9.07 9.42 -5.16
CA LEU A 16 8.12 10.43 -4.68
C LEU A 16 8.00 10.48 -3.15
N GLY A 17 8.70 9.61 -2.43
CA GLY A 17 8.71 9.61 -0.96
C GLY A 17 7.81 8.58 -0.30
N TYR A 18 7.17 7.70 -1.07
CA TYR A 18 6.35 6.63 -0.51
C TYR A 18 7.23 5.46 -0.12
N LYS A 19 7.09 4.99 1.12
CA LYS A 19 8.01 4.00 1.71
C LYS A 19 7.40 2.61 1.86
N TYR A 20 6.06 2.51 1.85
CA TYR A 20 5.34 1.27 2.10
C TYR A 20 4.27 1.04 1.05
N VAL A 21 3.98 -0.23 0.80
CA VAL A 21 2.87 -0.66 -0.07
C VAL A 21 2.06 -1.72 0.68
N ALA A 22 0.74 -1.63 0.57
CA ALA A 22 -0.17 -2.58 1.20
C ALA A 22 -1.46 -2.70 0.42
N ARG A 23 -2.11 -3.87 0.53
CA ARG A 23 -3.43 -4.10 -0.07
C ARG A 23 -4.48 -4.05 1.03
N ASN A 24 -5.58 -3.35 0.80
CA ASN A 24 -6.69 -3.33 1.75
C ASN A 24 -7.65 -4.50 1.52
N GLU A 25 -8.65 -4.63 2.39
CA GLU A 25 -9.56 -5.79 2.39
C GLU A 25 -10.33 -5.94 1.08
N ILE A 26 -10.70 -4.84 0.44
CA ILE A 26 -11.44 -4.89 -0.83
C ILE A 26 -10.54 -5.11 -2.05
N GLY A 27 -9.24 -5.18 -1.86
CA GLY A 27 -8.30 -5.50 -2.92
C GLY A 27 -7.53 -4.32 -3.50
N SER A 28 -7.82 -3.09 -3.12
CA SER A 28 -7.07 -1.92 -3.59
C SER A 28 -5.67 -1.89 -3.00
N VAL A 29 -4.69 -1.57 -3.82
CA VAL A 29 -3.29 -1.42 -3.39
C VAL A 29 -2.96 0.06 -3.25
N ASN A 30 -2.36 0.42 -2.12
CA ASN A 30 -1.99 1.81 -1.84
C ASN A 30 -0.55 1.90 -1.38
N PHE A 31 0.06 3.04 -1.70
CA PHE A 31 1.39 3.40 -1.24
C PHE A 31 1.27 4.41 -0.10
N PHE A 32 2.14 4.29 0.91
CA PHE A 32 2.12 5.15 2.09
C PHE A 32 3.49 5.73 2.37
N LYS A 33 3.54 6.99 2.78
CA LYS A 33 4.79 7.66 3.15
C LYS A 33 5.34 7.18 4.49
N LYS A 34 4.44 6.73 5.37
CA LYS A 34 4.79 6.19 6.70
C LYS A 34 4.18 4.81 6.85
N LYS A 35 4.67 4.03 7.82
CA LYS A 35 4.16 2.70 8.07
C LYS A 35 2.68 2.75 8.45
N PRO A 36 1.80 2.13 7.65
CA PRO A 36 0.38 2.11 7.97
C PRO A 36 0.04 1.07 9.02
N SER A 37 -1.11 1.26 9.65
CA SER A 37 -1.70 0.30 10.59
C SER A 37 -3.07 -0.12 10.11
N ARG A 38 -3.53 -1.30 10.50
CA ARG A 38 -4.87 -1.75 10.16
C ARG A 38 -5.91 -0.98 10.96
N ARG A 39 -6.93 -0.51 10.24
CA ARG A 39 -8.12 0.09 10.83
C ARG A 39 -9.30 -0.81 10.54
N LYS A 40 -9.96 -1.30 11.60
CA LYS A 40 -11.17 -2.10 11.47
C LYS A 40 -12.35 -1.17 11.21
N SER A 41 -13.17 -1.52 10.23
CA SER A 41 -14.41 -0.80 9.97
C SER A 41 -15.42 -1.11 11.07
N VAL A 42 -16.10 -0.08 11.57
CA VAL A 42 -17.23 -0.26 12.50
C VAL A 42 -18.51 -0.69 11.77
N PHE A 43 -18.50 -0.60 10.46
CA PHE A 43 -19.64 -0.95 9.60
C PHE A 43 -19.35 -2.22 8.78
N LYS A 44 -18.63 -3.17 9.36
CA LYS A 44 -18.17 -4.36 8.63
C LYS A 44 -19.31 -5.20 8.05
N ASP A 45 -20.49 -5.14 8.66
CA ASP A 45 -21.68 -5.84 8.19
C ASP A 45 -22.42 -5.05 7.10
N ASP A 46 -22.00 -3.83 6.82
CA ASP A 46 -22.53 -3.00 5.74
C ASP A 46 -21.76 -3.31 4.45
N ILE A 47 -22.44 -3.21 3.31
CA ILE A 47 -21.83 -3.40 2.00
C ILE A 47 -20.68 -2.42 1.71
N HIS A 48 -20.62 -1.31 2.43
CA HIS A 48 -19.55 -0.31 2.32
C HIS A 48 -18.49 -0.44 3.41
N GLY A 49 -18.69 -1.36 4.37
CA GLY A 49 -17.75 -1.52 5.48
C GLY A 49 -16.65 -2.51 5.13
N TYR A 50 -15.40 -2.06 5.17
CA TYR A 50 -14.23 -2.90 5.00
C TYR A 50 -13.05 -2.36 5.79
N ASP A 51 -12.14 -3.27 6.15
CA ASP A 51 -10.93 -2.87 6.86
C ASP A 51 -9.94 -2.25 5.89
N THR A 52 -9.20 -1.27 6.37
CA THR A 52 -8.24 -0.53 5.55
C THR A 52 -6.90 -0.36 6.27
N TRP A 53 -5.90 0.09 5.52
CA TRP A 53 -4.64 0.57 6.08
C TRP A 53 -4.70 2.09 6.20
N ILE A 54 -4.26 2.61 7.35
CA ILE A 54 -4.18 4.05 7.60
C ILE A 54 -2.85 4.40 8.25
N ILE A 55 -2.40 5.63 8.05
CA ILE A 55 -1.31 6.20 8.83
C ILE A 55 -1.91 6.78 10.11
N LYS A 56 -1.44 6.31 11.27
CA LYS A 56 -1.91 6.80 12.56
C LYS A 56 -1.62 8.28 12.71
N GLY A 57 -2.64 9.04 13.11
CA GLY A 57 -2.57 10.47 13.33
C GLY A 57 -3.74 10.91 14.18
N ASN A 58 -4.07 12.20 14.13
CA ASN A 58 -5.18 12.76 14.88
C ASN A 58 -6.55 12.37 14.34
N PHE A 59 -6.61 11.78 13.16
CA PHE A 59 -7.84 11.39 12.49
C PHE A 59 -7.83 9.92 12.15
N PRO A 60 -9.01 9.28 12.06
CA PRO A 60 -9.10 7.86 11.72
C PRO A 60 -8.85 7.55 10.24
N ILE A 61 -8.53 8.55 9.43
CA ILE A 61 -8.23 8.39 8.00
C ILE A 61 -6.87 8.99 7.68
N THR A 62 -6.19 8.39 6.70
CA THR A 62 -4.91 8.89 6.21
C THR A 62 -5.12 10.17 5.39
N LYS A 63 -4.27 11.17 5.62
CA LYS A 63 -4.30 12.41 4.85
C LYS A 63 -3.95 12.13 3.38
N ARG A 64 -4.53 12.93 2.49
CA ARG A 64 -4.38 12.77 1.04
C ARG A 64 -2.95 12.74 0.53
N ASP A 65 -2.08 13.55 1.13
CA ASP A 65 -0.67 13.65 0.71
C ASP A 65 0.21 12.54 1.29
N GLU A 66 -0.33 11.70 2.18
CA GLU A 66 0.43 10.63 2.83
C GLU A 66 0.20 9.26 2.19
N TYR A 67 -0.75 9.16 1.26
CA TYR A 67 -0.99 7.91 0.54
C TYR A 67 -1.39 8.16 -0.91
N LYS A 68 -1.18 7.13 -1.73
CA LYS A 68 -1.60 7.14 -3.13
C LYS A 68 -2.00 5.74 -3.56
N SER A 69 -3.05 5.64 -4.38
CA SER A 69 -3.48 4.35 -4.92
C SER A 69 -2.58 3.91 -6.07
N SER A 70 -2.36 2.60 -6.18
CA SER A 70 -1.69 2.02 -7.34
C SER A 70 -2.51 2.23 -8.59
N LYS A 71 -1.83 2.50 -9.72
CA LYS A 71 -2.46 2.72 -11.01
C LYS A 71 -1.97 1.79 -12.10
N ILE A 72 -0.83 1.15 -11.91
CA ILE A 72 -0.13 0.41 -12.96
C ILE A 72 -0.01 -1.07 -12.62
N GLY A 73 0.56 -1.39 -11.45
CA GLY A 73 0.82 -2.77 -11.06
C GLY A 73 -0.40 -3.47 -10.50
N THR A 74 -0.39 -4.79 -10.56
CA THR A 74 -1.46 -5.64 -10.00
C THR A 74 -1.13 -6.18 -8.62
N TYR A 75 0.17 -6.27 -8.28
CA TYR A 75 0.64 -6.70 -6.95
C TYR A 75 0.02 -8.03 -6.50
N GLU A 76 0.00 -9.03 -7.36
CA GLU A 76 -0.61 -10.33 -7.07
C GLU A 76 0.04 -11.04 -5.87
N TRP A 77 1.32 -10.77 -5.63
CA TRP A 77 2.08 -11.31 -4.51
C TRP A 77 1.71 -10.65 -3.17
N LEU A 78 0.98 -9.53 -3.18
CA LEU A 78 0.61 -8.77 -2.00
C LEU A 78 -0.86 -8.95 -1.70
N GLN A 79 -1.19 -9.44 -0.50
CA GLN A 79 -2.57 -9.70 -0.10
C GLN A 79 -2.95 -8.92 1.16
N TRP A 80 -4.24 -8.79 1.41
CA TRP A 80 -4.76 -8.09 2.59
C TRP A 80 -4.18 -8.64 3.89
N LYS A 81 -4.01 -9.95 4.00
CA LYS A 81 -3.47 -10.61 5.19
C LYS A 81 -2.00 -10.29 5.43
N ASN A 82 -1.28 -9.83 4.42
CA ASN A 82 0.13 -9.50 4.55
C ASN A 82 0.30 -8.18 5.27
N LYS A 83 1.39 -8.06 6.04
CA LYS A 83 1.78 -6.78 6.61
C LYS A 83 2.20 -5.82 5.51
N PRO A 84 2.13 -4.50 5.76
CA PRO A 84 2.69 -3.53 4.81
C PRO A 84 4.15 -3.85 4.52
N VAL A 85 4.52 -3.77 3.26
CA VAL A 85 5.87 -4.10 2.81
C VAL A 85 6.66 -2.82 2.60
N LYS A 86 7.90 -2.79 3.09
CA LYS A 86 8.83 -1.70 2.79
C LYS A 86 9.26 -1.80 1.34
N ILE A 87 9.03 -0.75 0.58
CA ILE A 87 9.38 -0.74 -0.84
C ILE A 87 10.88 -0.96 -1.04
N ILE A 88 11.72 -0.37 -0.18
CA ILE A 88 13.17 -0.52 -0.30
C ILE A 88 13.63 -1.97 -0.17
N ASP A 89 12.92 -2.79 0.60
CA ASP A 89 13.27 -4.20 0.75
C ASP A 89 13.06 -4.97 -0.55
N ILE A 90 12.16 -4.48 -1.40
CA ILE A 90 11.89 -5.07 -2.70
C ILE A 90 12.82 -4.49 -3.77
N ILE A 91 12.83 -3.17 -3.94
CA ILE A 91 13.62 -2.53 -5.00
C ILE A 91 15.12 -2.62 -4.75
N GLY A 92 15.55 -2.74 -3.49
CA GLY A 92 16.94 -2.96 -3.14
C GLY A 92 17.49 -4.28 -3.65
N ASN A 93 16.62 -5.24 -3.97
CA ASN A 93 16.99 -6.55 -4.53
C ASN A 93 16.78 -6.62 -6.05
N ILE A 94 16.38 -5.51 -6.67
CA ILE A 94 16.19 -5.43 -8.11
C ILE A 94 17.47 -4.96 -8.75
N GLU A 95 18.03 -5.78 -9.65
CA GLU A 95 19.18 -5.37 -10.43
C GLU A 95 18.73 -4.42 -11.54
N LEU A 96 19.22 -3.21 -11.47
CA LEU A 96 19.04 -2.21 -12.52
C LEU A 96 20.26 -2.29 -13.44
N VAL A 97 20.12 -3.03 -14.50
CA VAL A 97 21.18 -3.15 -15.50
C VAL A 97 20.82 -2.35 -16.73
#